data_5be96292f6aad60262204d5f9d7172a9
#
_entry.id   5be96292f6aad60262204d5f9d7172a9
#
_cell.length_a   1.000
_cell.length_b   1.000
_cell.length_c   1.000
_cell.angle_alpha   90.00
_cell.angle_beta   90.00
_cell.angle_gamma   90.00
#
_symmetry.space_group_name_H-M   'P 1'
#
loop_
_entity.id
_entity.type
_entity.pdbx_description
1 polymer ?
#
loop_
_entity_poly.entity_id
_entity_poly.type
_entity_poly.pdbx_seq_one_letter_code
_entity_poly.pdbx_strand_id
1 'polypeptide(L)'
;MVLLARKDEEGNTQTLYDHLHGAGRLASGFEDEFADISRTAAVLHDVGKVAQQFQTYLLSDDGHRGDVQHARQGAFVVNDFFESKGEIEEIAKEILELAISKHHGGLPDCIDESGNRAFLLGFTESDKSNEKYAYQEIKRGLNGLALDLQSNFRGSAEDIACFLKKIKSLGMSKDSIYFY
;
A
#
# COMPACT_ATOMS: atom_id res chain seq x y z
N MET A 1 -23.16 -4.70 -4.00
CA MET A 1 -22.96 -3.27 -4.32
C MET A 1 -21.63 -3.13 -5.07
N VAL A 2 -21.58 -2.37 -6.17
CA VAL A 2 -20.32 -2.09 -6.88
C VAL A 2 -19.58 -1.02 -6.10
N LEU A 3 -18.32 -1.26 -5.74
CA LEU A 3 -17.46 -0.28 -5.07
C LEU A 3 -16.83 0.65 -6.11
N LEU A 4 -16.84 1.94 -5.84
CA LEU A 4 -16.33 2.99 -6.72
C LEU A 4 -15.00 3.55 -6.21
N ALA A 5 -14.08 3.87 -7.14
CA ALA A 5 -12.81 4.52 -6.84
C ALA A 5 -12.87 6.04 -7.02
N ARG A 6 -13.63 6.48 -8.02
CA ARG A 6 -13.81 7.90 -8.35
C ARG A 6 -15.11 8.15 -9.09
N LYS A 7 -15.56 9.41 -9.05
CA LYS A 7 -16.62 10.01 -9.87
C LYS A 7 -16.05 11.33 -10.40
N ASP A 8 -16.23 11.61 -11.69
CA ASP A 8 -15.84 12.90 -12.29
C ASP A 8 -16.99 13.91 -12.25
N GLU A 9 -16.72 15.13 -12.69
CA GLU A 9 -17.70 16.23 -12.73
C GLU A 9 -18.88 15.96 -13.67
N GLU A 10 -18.69 15.10 -14.68
CA GLU A 10 -19.71 14.67 -15.61
C GLU A 10 -20.57 13.51 -15.07
N GLY A 11 -20.22 12.98 -13.90
CA GLY A 11 -20.88 11.84 -13.26
C GLY A 11 -20.39 10.46 -13.72
N ASN A 12 -19.35 10.38 -14.56
CA ASN A 12 -18.76 9.11 -14.92
C ASN A 12 -18.04 8.51 -13.72
N THR A 13 -18.16 7.20 -13.56
CA THR A 13 -17.56 6.49 -12.41
C THR A 13 -16.56 5.45 -12.87
N GLN A 14 -15.55 5.18 -12.02
CA GLN A 14 -14.64 4.06 -12.17
C GLN A 14 -14.83 3.12 -11.00
N THR A 15 -14.91 1.81 -11.26
CA THR A 15 -14.98 0.82 -10.19
C THR A 15 -13.66 0.75 -9.43
N LEU A 16 -13.71 0.41 -8.14
CA LEU A 16 -12.51 0.21 -7.35
C LEU A 16 -11.67 -0.96 -7.88
N TYR A 17 -12.33 -2.02 -8.35
CA TYR A 17 -11.68 -3.14 -9.00
C TYR A 17 -10.83 -2.70 -10.21
N ASP A 18 -11.43 -2.00 -11.18
CA ASP A 18 -10.73 -1.55 -12.38
C ASP A 18 -9.60 -0.58 -12.07
N HIS A 19 -9.82 0.29 -11.06
CA HIS A 19 -8.82 1.24 -10.59
C HIS A 19 -7.57 0.53 -10.05
N LEU A 20 -7.72 -0.38 -9.10
CA LEU A 20 -6.60 -1.06 -8.45
C LEU A 20 -5.86 -1.98 -9.43
N HIS A 21 -6.60 -2.78 -10.22
CA HIS A 21 -5.98 -3.65 -11.21
C HIS A 21 -5.33 -2.87 -12.37
N GLY A 22 -5.94 -1.75 -12.77
CA GLY A 22 -5.36 -0.82 -13.74
C GLY A 22 -4.06 -0.21 -13.25
N ALA A 23 -4.04 0.32 -12.03
CA ALA A 23 -2.84 0.85 -11.40
C ALA A 23 -1.73 -0.20 -11.28
N GLY A 24 -2.07 -1.43 -10.85
CA GLY A 24 -1.12 -2.53 -10.78
C GLY A 24 -0.48 -2.90 -12.12
N ARG A 25 -1.26 -2.94 -13.21
CA ARG A 25 -0.72 -3.18 -14.56
C ARG A 25 0.21 -2.07 -15.02
N LEU A 26 -0.13 -0.81 -14.73
CA LEU A 26 0.72 0.32 -15.08
C LEU A 26 2.03 0.27 -14.29
N ALA A 27 1.97 0.08 -12.98
CA ALA A 27 3.14 0.07 -12.11
C ALA A 27 4.15 -1.02 -12.50
N SER A 28 3.69 -2.23 -12.81
CA SER A 28 4.57 -3.31 -13.25
C SER A 28 5.18 -3.13 -14.66
N GLY A 29 4.73 -2.13 -15.42
CA GLY A 29 5.26 -1.82 -16.74
C GLY A 29 6.42 -0.83 -16.76
N PHE A 30 6.73 -0.17 -15.63
CA PHE A 30 7.76 0.88 -15.60
C PHE A 30 9.16 0.37 -15.21
N GLU A 31 9.25 -0.67 -14.42
CA GLU A 31 10.51 -1.13 -13.82
C GLU A 31 10.58 -2.65 -13.81
N ASP A 32 11.48 -3.24 -14.57
CA ASP A 32 11.67 -4.70 -14.58
C ASP A 32 12.18 -5.23 -13.24
N GLU A 33 13.05 -4.49 -12.55
CA GLU A 33 13.71 -4.93 -11.31
C GLU A 33 12.81 -4.88 -10.08
N PHE A 34 11.81 -3.99 -10.07
CA PHE A 34 10.87 -3.78 -8.96
C PHE A 34 9.41 -3.91 -9.41
N ALA A 35 9.17 -4.72 -10.44
CA ALA A 35 7.85 -4.82 -11.05
C ALA A 35 6.79 -5.37 -10.08
N ASP A 36 7.12 -6.38 -9.30
CA ASP A 36 6.17 -7.03 -8.39
C ASP A 36 5.92 -6.19 -7.12
N ILE A 37 6.95 -5.56 -6.54
CA ILE A 37 6.73 -4.68 -5.38
C ILE A 37 5.98 -3.41 -5.77
N SER A 38 6.26 -2.83 -6.94
CA SER A 38 5.53 -1.68 -7.47
C SER A 38 4.07 -2.02 -7.77
N ARG A 39 3.83 -3.18 -8.38
CA ARG A 39 2.48 -3.70 -8.60
C ARG A 39 1.72 -3.91 -7.29
N THR A 40 2.38 -4.50 -6.29
CA THR A 40 1.77 -4.75 -4.98
C THR A 40 1.39 -3.45 -4.29
N ALA A 41 2.28 -2.46 -4.28
CA ALA A 41 1.96 -1.13 -3.76
C ALA A 41 0.76 -0.52 -4.48
N ALA A 42 0.74 -0.61 -5.83
CA ALA A 42 -0.31 -0.04 -6.65
C ALA A 42 -1.68 -0.73 -6.48
N VAL A 43 -1.75 -2.06 -6.31
CA VAL A 43 -3.03 -2.74 -6.08
C VAL A 43 -3.56 -2.55 -4.66
N LEU A 44 -2.73 -2.08 -3.73
CA LEU A 44 -3.12 -1.89 -2.32
C LEU A 44 -3.29 -0.41 -1.93
N HIS A 45 -2.80 0.56 -2.73
CA HIS A 45 -2.77 1.96 -2.31
C HIS A 45 -4.13 2.50 -1.88
N ASP A 46 -5.17 2.14 -2.57
CA ASP A 46 -6.53 2.68 -2.44
C ASP A 46 -7.56 1.67 -1.90
N VAL A 47 -7.14 0.53 -1.32
CA VAL A 47 -8.09 -0.45 -0.75
C VAL A 47 -8.94 0.14 0.38
N GLY A 48 -8.49 1.23 1.01
CA GLY A 48 -9.26 1.99 1.99
C GLY A 48 -10.60 2.53 1.45
N LYS A 49 -10.72 2.67 0.14
CA LYS A 49 -11.95 3.09 -0.53
C LYS A 49 -13.08 2.04 -0.47
N VAL A 50 -12.81 0.83 0.02
CA VAL A 50 -13.83 -0.18 0.36
C VAL A 50 -14.80 0.32 1.43
N ALA A 51 -14.32 1.15 2.37
CA ALA A 51 -15.10 1.62 3.50
C ALA A 51 -16.38 2.35 3.07
N GLN A 52 -17.49 2.02 3.76
CA GLN A 52 -18.80 2.62 3.48
C GLN A 52 -18.76 4.15 3.57
N GLN A 53 -18.01 4.70 4.51
CA GLN A 53 -17.82 6.13 4.66
C GLN A 53 -17.23 6.77 3.39
N PHE A 54 -16.25 6.11 2.72
CA PHE A 54 -15.70 6.59 1.46
C PHE A 54 -16.72 6.50 0.32
N GLN A 55 -17.47 5.41 0.23
CA GLN A 55 -18.50 5.25 -0.80
C GLN A 55 -19.61 6.29 -0.65
N THR A 56 -20.02 6.59 0.59
CA THR A 56 -21.01 7.65 0.88
C THR A 56 -20.45 9.02 0.51
N TYR A 57 -19.22 9.32 0.91
CA TYR A 57 -18.53 10.56 0.54
C TYR A 57 -18.49 10.76 -0.98
N LEU A 58 -18.10 9.75 -1.74
CA LEU A 58 -17.94 9.82 -3.19
C LEU A 58 -19.28 10.09 -3.93
N LEU A 59 -20.39 9.66 -3.34
CA LEU A 59 -21.72 9.82 -3.90
C LEU A 59 -22.45 11.07 -3.38
N SER A 60 -21.91 11.72 -2.35
CA SER A 60 -22.48 12.97 -1.83
C SER A 60 -22.05 14.16 -2.67
N ASP A 61 -22.93 15.15 -2.80
CA ASP A 61 -22.62 16.40 -3.51
C ASP A 61 -21.87 17.41 -2.60
N ASP A 62 -21.84 17.18 -1.28
CA ASP A 62 -21.27 18.09 -0.27
C ASP A 62 -19.90 17.63 0.26
N GLY A 63 -19.33 16.55 -0.27
CA GLY A 63 -18.06 15.99 0.22
C GLY A 63 -16.85 16.81 -0.23
N HIS A 64 -15.96 17.17 0.72
CA HIS A 64 -14.69 17.83 0.40
C HIS A 64 -13.53 16.85 0.35
N ARG A 65 -12.60 17.06 -0.59
CA ARG A 65 -11.41 16.22 -0.75
C ARG A 65 -10.59 16.22 0.55
N GLY A 66 -10.37 15.03 1.10
CA GLY A 66 -9.63 14.85 2.35
C GLY A 66 -10.50 14.51 3.57
N ASP A 67 -11.84 14.60 3.46
CA ASP A 67 -12.75 14.29 4.57
C ASP A 67 -12.66 12.84 5.04
N VAL A 68 -12.35 11.91 4.11
CA VAL A 68 -12.23 10.49 4.41
C VAL A 68 -10.82 9.99 4.15
N GLN A 69 -10.16 9.54 5.21
CA GLN A 69 -8.83 8.95 5.10
C GLN A 69 -8.91 7.52 4.56
N HIS A 70 -8.13 7.23 3.50
CA HIS A 70 -8.10 5.91 2.85
C HIS A 70 -6.69 5.42 2.51
N ALA A 71 -5.66 6.22 2.78
CA ALA A 71 -4.29 5.90 2.38
C ALA A 71 -3.61 4.85 3.29
N ARG A 72 -3.92 4.84 4.60
CA ARG A 72 -3.22 3.95 5.55
C ARG A 72 -3.73 2.51 5.54
N GLN A 73 -4.94 2.29 5.09
CA GLN A 73 -5.58 0.97 5.19
C GLN A 73 -4.89 -0.10 4.36
N GLY A 74 -4.33 0.26 3.20
CA GLY A 74 -3.50 -0.65 2.41
C GLY A 74 -2.25 -1.10 3.16
N ALA A 75 -1.61 -0.21 3.91
CA ALA A 75 -0.48 -0.56 4.76
C ALA A 75 -0.90 -1.48 5.93
N PHE A 76 -2.09 -1.32 6.49
CA PHE A 76 -2.63 -2.27 7.47
C PHE A 76 -2.85 -3.66 6.85
N VAL A 77 -3.26 -3.74 5.58
CA VAL A 77 -3.36 -5.02 4.87
C VAL A 77 -2.00 -5.68 4.73
N VAL A 78 -0.97 -4.92 4.33
CA VAL A 78 0.41 -5.43 4.29
C VAL A 78 0.83 -5.93 5.68
N ASN A 79 0.62 -5.13 6.71
CA ASN A 79 1.00 -5.46 8.08
C ASN A 79 0.37 -6.77 8.58
N ASP A 80 -0.93 -6.99 8.28
CA ASP A 80 -1.68 -8.16 8.75
C ASP A 80 -1.45 -9.43 7.91
N PHE A 81 -1.27 -9.29 6.60
CA PHE A 81 -1.30 -10.42 5.68
C PHE A 81 0.07 -10.79 5.09
N PHE A 82 1.07 -9.90 5.18
CA PHE A 82 2.41 -10.22 4.76
C PHE A 82 3.20 -10.86 5.90
N GLU A 83 3.31 -12.18 5.88
CA GLU A 83 4.11 -12.93 6.84
C GLU A 83 5.61 -12.75 6.55
N SER A 84 6.33 -12.18 7.50
CA SER A 84 7.78 -12.09 7.44
C SER A 84 8.40 -13.36 8.02
N LYS A 85 9.21 -14.04 7.22
CA LYS A 85 9.96 -15.24 7.62
C LYS A 85 11.46 -14.96 7.76
N GLY A 86 11.88 -13.75 7.40
CA GLY A 86 13.28 -13.33 7.43
C GLY A 86 13.46 -11.88 7.02
N GLU A 87 14.70 -11.44 6.95
CA GLU A 87 15.08 -10.04 6.70
C GLU A 87 14.58 -9.51 5.36
N ILE A 88 14.53 -10.35 4.32
CA ILE A 88 14.09 -9.95 2.97
C ILE A 88 12.61 -9.56 2.99
N GLU A 89 11.79 -10.41 3.59
CA GLU A 89 10.36 -10.15 3.73
C GLU A 89 10.08 -8.94 4.62
N GLU A 90 10.87 -8.74 5.68
CA GLU A 90 10.78 -7.54 6.52
C GLU A 90 11.04 -6.27 5.71
N ILE A 91 12.13 -6.23 4.93
CA ILE A 91 12.46 -5.08 4.07
C ILE A 91 11.34 -4.83 3.05
N ALA A 92 10.87 -5.87 2.37
CA ALA A 92 9.78 -5.73 1.40
C ALA A 92 8.49 -5.19 2.05
N LYS A 93 8.16 -5.69 3.23
CA LYS A 93 7.02 -5.25 4.03
C LYS A 93 7.12 -3.78 4.41
N GLU A 94 8.27 -3.36 4.95
CA GLU A 94 8.53 -1.97 5.34
C GLU A 94 8.40 -1.01 4.14
N ILE A 95 8.96 -1.37 2.99
CA ILE A 95 8.87 -0.57 1.76
C ILE A 95 7.41 -0.43 1.32
N LEU A 96 6.64 -1.52 1.30
CA LEU A 96 5.23 -1.49 0.93
C LEU A 96 4.41 -0.65 1.90
N GLU A 97 4.58 -0.83 3.21
CA GLU A 97 3.90 -0.06 4.25
C GLU A 97 4.15 1.44 4.09
N LEU A 98 5.42 1.82 3.86
CA LEU A 98 5.80 3.21 3.65
C LEU A 98 5.18 3.78 2.37
N ALA A 99 5.41 3.14 1.24
CA ALA A 99 4.93 3.61 -0.06
C ALA A 99 3.40 3.77 -0.08
N ILE A 100 2.68 2.76 0.42
CA ILE A 100 1.21 2.77 0.45
C ILE A 100 0.69 3.84 1.41
N SER A 101 1.22 3.92 2.64
CA SER A 101 0.70 4.87 3.64
C SER A 101 0.94 6.33 3.28
N LYS A 102 1.89 6.60 2.39
CA LYS A 102 2.34 7.95 2.02
C LYS A 102 2.04 8.37 0.58
N HIS A 103 1.27 7.57 -0.17
CA HIS A 103 1.00 7.86 -1.59
C HIS A 103 0.27 9.20 -1.85
N HIS A 104 -0.36 9.80 -0.84
CA HIS A 104 -0.94 11.15 -0.89
C HIS A 104 -0.02 12.25 -0.33
N GLY A 105 1.15 11.91 0.18
CA GLY A 105 2.09 12.84 0.78
C GLY A 105 3.51 12.64 0.26
N GLY A 106 4.45 13.45 0.71
CA GLY A 106 5.87 13.20 0.49
C GLY A 106 6.36 12.01 1.31
N LEU A 107 7.41 11.33 0.84
CA LEU A 107 8.09 10.33 1.65
C LEU A 107 8.65 11.01 2.91
N PRO A 108 8.41 10.48 4.10
CA PRO A 108 9.00 10.99 5.33
C PRO A 108 10.45 10.53 5.44
N ASP A 109 11.21 11.17 6.30
CA ASP A 109 12.46 10.61 6.75
C ASP A 109 12.20 9.27 7.45
N CYS A 110 12.82 8.21 6.94
CA CYS A 110 12.62 6.87 7.50
C CYS A 110 13.28 6.70 8.87
N ILE A 111 14.23 7.58 9.20
CA ILE A 111 15.00 7.57 10.44
C ILE A 111 14.91 8.98 11.05
N ASP A 112 14.51 9.07 12.32
CA ASP A 112 14.50 10.34 13.04
C ASP A 112 15.93 10.77 13.47
N GLU A 113 16.05 11.98 14.00
CA GLU A 113 17.33 12.55 14.46
C GLU A 113 18.03 11.68 15.53
N SER A 114 17.29 10.78 16.18
CA SER A 114 17.80 9.86 17.22
C SER A 114 18.16 8.48 16.63
N GLY A 115 18.00 8.26 15.31
CA GLY A 115 18.26 7.00 14.64
C GLY A 115 17.13 5.97 14.78
N ASN A 116 15.94 6.36 15.23
CA ASN A 116 14.80 5.47 15.32
C ASN A 116 14.02 5.45 13.99
N ARG A 117 13.39 4.32 13.69
CA ARG A 117 12.51 4.16 12.53
C ARG A 117 11.17 4.88 12.78
N ALA A 118 11.11 6.16 12.42
CA ALA A 118 9.98 7.04 12.77
C ALA A 118 8.64 6.61 12.12
N PHE A 119 8.66 5.95 10.96
CA PHE A 119 7.44 5.61 10.23
C PHE A 119 6.73 4.34 10.71
N LEU A 120 7.45 3.42 11.38
CA LEU A 120 6.86 2.18 11.91
C LEU A 120 5.95 2.40 13.12
N LEU A 121 6.01 3.58 13.73
CA LEU A 121 5.25 3.92 14.95
C LEU A 121 3.74 4.08 14.74
N GLY A 122 3.21 3.80 13.56
CA GLY A 122 1.81 4.04 13.24
C GLY A 122 0.97 2.84 12.82
N PHE A 123 1.47 1.60 12.96
CA PHE A 123 0.74 0.38 12.56
C PHE A 123 0.43 -0.52 13.78
N THR A 124 0.02 0.10 14.88
CA THR A 124 -0.37 -0.63 16.09
C THR A 124 -1.80 -1.18 15.97
N GLU A 125 -2.14 -2.16 16.80
CA GLU A 125 -3.52 -2.66 16.92
C GLU A 125 -4.50 -1.55 17.32
N SER A 126 -4.04 -0.54 18.08
CA SER A 126 -4.82 0.65 18.40
C SER A 126 -5.15 1.48 17.15
N ASP A 127 -4.20 1.61 16.22
CA ASP A 127 -4.46 2.30 14.95
C ASP A 127 -5.48 1.54 14.10
N LYS A 128 -5.34 0.21 13.98
CA LYS A 128 -6.24 -0.64 13.21
C LYS A 128 -7.65 -0.68 13.79
N SER A 129 -7.79 -0.58 15.12
CA SER A 129 -9.07 -0.54 15.81
C SER A 129 -9.76 0.82 15.78
N ASN A 130 -9.06 1.88 15.35
CA ASN A 130 -9.64 3.20 15.27
C ASN A 130 -10.73 3.25 14.20
N GLU A 131 -11.95 3.61 14.60
CA GLU A 131 -13.14 3.63 13.74
C GLU A 131 -12.98 4.50 12.49
N LYS A 132 -12.17 5.55 12.55
CA LYS A 132 -11.91 6.43 11.39
C LYS A 132 -11.28 5.71 10.19
N TYR A 133 -10.64 4.55 10.42
CA TYR A 133 -10.03 3.77 9.34
C TYR A 133 -10.93 2.65 8.82
N ALA A 134 -12.03 2.33 9.49
CA ALA A 134 -12.98 1.28 9.11
C ALA A 134 -12.31 -0.06 8.70
N TYR A 135 -11.20 -0.41 9.34
CA TYR A 135 -10.31 -1.49 8.87
C TYR A 135 -10.99 -2.87 8.83
N GLN A 136 -11.96 -3.12 9.71
CA GLN A 136 -12.73 -4.37 9.69
C GLN A 136 -13.64 -4.48 8.45
N GLU A 137 -14.13 -3.35 7.92
CA GLU A 137 -14.86 -3.32 6.65
C GLU A 137 -13.91 -3.63 5.49
N ILE A 138 -12.71 -3.03 5.50
CA ILE A 138 -11.68 -3.28 4.48
C ILE A 138 -11.35 -4.77 4.42
N LYS A 139 -11.04 -5.42 5.55
CA LYS A 139 -10.72 -6.85 5.59
C LYS A 139 -11.84 -7.72 4.99
N ARG A 140 -13.08 -7.42 5.29
CA ARG A 140 -14.23 -8.14 4.71
C ARG A 140 -14.40 -7.90 3.22
N GLY A 141 -14.08 -6.69 2.75
CA GLY A 141 -14.24 -6.29 1.35
C GLY A 141 -13.12 -6.76 0.42
N LEU A 142 -11.94 -7.13 0.95
CA LEU A 142 -10.78 -7.56 0.13
C LEU A 142 -11.13 -8.70 -0.83
N ASN A 143 -11.93 -9.67 -0.40
CA ASN A 143 -12.32 -10.81 -1.22
C ASN A 143 -13.06 -10.38 -2.51
N GLY A 144 -13.81 -9.29 -2.46
CA GLY A 144 -14.53 -8.75 -3.62
C GLY A 144 -13.62 -8.06 -4.64
N LEU A 145 -12.36 -7.77 -4.28
CA LEU A 145 -11.39 -7.10 -5.15
C LEU A 145 -10.51 -8.07 -5.95
N ALA A 146 -10.65 -9.38 -5.72
CA ALA A 146 -9.88 -10.45 -6.40
C ALA A 146 -8.35 -10.20 -6.38
N LEU A 147 -7.81 -9.74 -5.26
CA LEU A 147 -6.38 -9.51 -5.05
C LEU A 147 -5.71 -10.80 -4.59
N ASP A 148 -4.74 -11.30 -5.36
CA ASP A 148 -3.88 -12.42 -4.95
C ASP A 148 -2.75 -11.89 -4.05
N LEU A 149 -3.07 -11.66 -2.77
CA LEU A 149 -2.12 -11.10 -1.80
C LEU A 149 -0.89 -11.99 -1.61
N GLN A 150 -1.06 -13.31 -1.59
CA GLN A 150 0.08 -14.21 -1.38
C GLN A 150 1.08 -14.17 -2.53
N SER A 151 0.59 -14.19 -3.77
CA SER A 151 1.45 -14.06 -4.95
C SER A 151 2.12 -12.69 -5.00
N ASN A 152 1.38 -11.62 -4.73
CA ASN A 152 1.91 -10.27 -4.71
C ASN A 152 3.02 -10.09 -3.67
N PHE A 153 2.82 -10.58 -2.44
CA PHE A 153 3.82 -10.47 -1.37
C PHE A 153 5.07 -11.32 -1.65
N ARG A 154 4.89 -12.52 -2.19
CA ARG A 154 6.01 -13.36 -2.61
C ARG A 154 6.84 -12.68 -3.69
N GLY A 155 6.21 -12.16 -4.75
CA GLY A 155 6.89 -11.43 -5.82
C GLY A 155 7.65 -10.22 -5.29
N SER A 156 7.04 -9.45 -4.37
CA SER A 156 7.71 -8.32 -3.72
C SER A 156 8.97 -8.72 -2.95
N ALA A 157 8.96 -9.84 -2.25
CA ALA A 157 10.14 -10.37 -1.56
C ALA A 157 11.21 -10.86 -2.55
N GLU A 158 10.80 -11.44 -3.68
CA GLU A 158 11.70 -11.88 -4.74
C GLU A 158 12.43 -10.69 -5.39
N ASP A 159 11.74 -9.57 -5.66
CA ASP A 159 12.35 -8.33 -6.15
C ASP A 159 13.43 -7.83 -5.19
N ILE A 160 13.12 -7.75 -3.89
CA ILE A 160 14.11 -7.33 -2.88
C ILE A 160 15.29 -8.31 -2.79
N ALA A 161 15.03 -9.61 -2.87
CA ALA A 161 16.10 -10.61 -2.87
C ALA A 161 17.05 -10.45 -4.07
N CYS A 162 16.49 -10.18 -5.26
CA CYS A 162 17.28 -9.92 -6.47
C CYS A 162 18.10 -8.65 -6.34
N PHE A 163 17.50 -7.56 -5.86
CA PHE A 163 18.19 -6.30 -5.62
C PHE A 163 19.34 -6.43 -4.62
N LEU A 164 19.10 -7.09 -3.49
CA LEU A 164 20.14 -7.34 -2.47
C LEU A 164 21.33 -8.16 -3.01
N LYS A 165 21.07 -9.15 -3.85
CA LYS A 165 22.14 -9.91 -4.53
C LYS A 165 22.96 -9.00 -5.45
N LYS A 166 22.31 -8.11 -6.19
CA LYS A 166 22.96 -7.17 -7.10
C LYS A 166 23.85 -6.19 -6.35
N ILE A 167 23.37 -5.52 -5.31
CA ILE A 167 24.19 -4.60 -4.51
C ILE A 167 25.38 -5.29 -3.83
N LYS A 168 25.17 -6.52 -3.33
CA LYS A 168 26.26 -7.32 -2.77
C LYS A 168 27.33 -7.66 -3.82
N SER A 169 26.94 -7.95 -5.05
CA SER A 169 27.88 -8.20 -6.15
C SER A 169 28.71 -6.95 -6.52
N LEU A 170 28.19 -5.76 -6.23
CA LEU A 170 28.88 -4.47 -6.40
C LEU A 170 29.77 -4.10 -5.20
N GLY A 171 29.89 -4.96 -4.20
CA GLY A 171 30.67 -4.72 -2.99
C GLY A 171 30.02 -3.75 -1.99
N MET A 172 28.74 -3.44 -2.17
CA MET A 172 27.98 -2.59 -1.26
C MET A 172 27.38 -3.40 -0.12
N SER A 173 27.26 -2.82 1.08
CA SER A 173 26.56 -3.45 2.19
C SER A 173 25.05 -3.27 2.07
N LYS A 174 24.29 -4.16 2.71
CA LYS A 174 22.83 -4.05 2.80
C LYS A 174 22.35 -2.77 3.48
N ASP A 175 23.15 -2.23 4.38
CA ASP A 175 22.85 -0.99 5.10
C ASP A 175 22.81 0.22 4.15
N SER A 176 23.40 0.10 2.95
CA SER A 176 23.34 1.13 1.92
C SER A 176 21.92 1.35 1.37
N ILE A 177 21.00 0.40 1.54
CA ILE A 177 19.60 0.51 1.07
C ILE A 177 18.85 1.63 1.78
N TYR A 178 19.18 1.89 3.04
CA TYR A 178 18.51 2.90 3.86
C TYR A 178 18.96 4.34 3.56
N PHE A 179 19.95 4.53 2.65
CA PHE A 179 20.51 5.83 2.30
C PHE A 179 20.17 6.30 0.87
N TYR A 180 19.36 5.54 0.15
CA TYR A 180 18.86 5.86 -1.19
C TYR A 180 17.33 5.74 -1.26
#